data_152086235c18b3f6010b474ffc47dc10
#
_entry.id   152086235c18b3f6010b474ffc47dc10
#
_cell.length_a   1.000
_cell.length_b   1.000
_cell.length_c   1.000
_cell.angle_alpha   90.00
_cell.angle_beta   90.00
_cell.angle_gamma   90.00
#
_symmetry.space_group_name_H-M   'P 1'
#
loop_
_entity.id
_entity.type
_entity.pdbx_description
1 polymer ?
#
loop_
_entity_poly.entity_id
_entity_poly.type
_entity_poly.pdbx_seq_one_letter_code
_entity_poly.pdbx_strand_id
1 'polypeptide(L)'
;MGAHRSGVSMAHAPPRTLASMCGIVGYVGEKQALEVVVEGLRRLEYRGYDSAGVAVVTGDHLEVRKKAGKLVNLETLLGSDPLEAATMGIGHTRWATHGGPTDANAHPHVSEDGRVAVIHNGIIENFAELRDELAASGVVLSSETDTEVVAHLLAAELPRCDGDLAEAMRRTCRRLDGAFTLVAVVADDVDVVVAARRNSPLVVGLGEGENFLASDVAAFVAHT
;
A
#
# COMPACT_ATOMS: atom_id res chain seq x y z
N MET A 1 62.56 -1.58 20.21
CA MET A 1 61.22 -1.13 20.64
C MET A 1 60.40 -0.80 19.38
N GLY A 2 59.61 -1.75 18.92
CA GLY A 2 58.81 -1.62 17.70
C GLY A 2 57.34 -1.36 18.10
N ALA A 3 56.77 -0.26 17.65
CA ALA A 3 55.40 0.08 17.86
C ALA A 3 54.51 -0.58 16.78
N HIS A 4 53.70 -1.56 17.16
CA HIS A 4 52.62 -2.10 16.35
C HIS A 4 51.52 -1.05 16.22
N ARG A 5 51.29 -0.55 15.00
CA ARG A 5 50.07 0.18 14.62
C ARG A 5 49.02 -0.85 14.23
N SER A 6 48.03 -1.05 15.06
CA SER A 6 46.82 -1.77 14.72
C SER A 6 45.90 -0.92 13.81
N GLY A 7 45.89 -1.25 12.52
CA GLY A 7 44.94 -0.65 11.57
C GLY A 7 43.53 -1.18 11.80
N VAL A 8 42.61 -0.30 12.17
CA VAL A 8 41.16 -0.60 12.17
C VAL A 8 40.67 -0.56 10.71
N SER A 9 40.37 -1.72 10.16
CA SER A 9 39.71 -1.85 8.88
C SER A 9 38.23 -1.49 9.05
N MET A 10 37.81 -0.32 8.57
CA MET A 10 36.40 -0.01 8.41
C MET A 10 35.87 -0.80 7.20
N ALA A 11 35.15 -1.88 7.47
CA ALA A 11 34.35 -2.56 6.47
C ALA A 11 33.29 -1.58 5.96
N HIS A 12 33.43 -1.10 4.73
CA HIS A 12 32.37 -0.39 4.03
C HIS A 12 31.19 -1.36 3.83
N ALA A 13 30.08 -1.08 4.50
CA ALA A 13 28.82 -1.71 4.13
C ALA A 13 28.53 -1.34 2.66
N PRO A 14 28.13 -2.31 1.82
CA PRO A 14 27.77 -2.02 0.44
C PRO A 14 26.63 -1.00 0.42
N PRO A 15 26.59 -0.08 -0.57
CA PRO A 15 25.49 0.86 -0.70
C PRO A 15 24.19 0.05 -0.76
N ARG A 16 23.19 0.47 0.02
CA ARG A 16 21.83 -0.11 -0.05
C ARG A 16 21.37 0.04 -1.50
N THR A 17 21.41 -1.05 -2.23
CA THR A 17 20.90 -1.09 -3.60
C THR A 17 19.43 -0.75 -3.59
N LEU A 18 18.98 0.10 -4.52
CA LEU A 18 17.60 0.46 -4.84
C LEU A 18 16.67 -0.75 -5.16
N ALA A 19 17.14 -1.99 -4.93
CA ALA A 19 16.60 -3.24 -5.47
C ALA A 19 15.51 -3.91 -4.63
N SER A 20 15.10 -3.38 -3.48
CA SER A 20 14.03 -4.00 -2.68
C SER A 20 13.06 -2.93 -2.17
N MET A 21 12.21 -2.43 -3.04
CA MET A 21 11.12 -1.51 -2.67
C MET A 21 9.81 -2.07 -3.18
N CYS A 22 8.81 -2.12 -2.29
CA CYS A 22 7.44 -2.46 -2.62
C CYS A 22 6.90 -1.64 -3.80
N GLY A 23 5.98 -2.20 -4.58
CA GLY A 23 5.30 -1.54 -5.68
C GLY A 23 3.92 -1.04 -5.26
N ILE A 24 3.62 0.23 -5.51
CA ILE A 24 2.29 0.83 -5.37
C ILE A 24 1.76 1.17 -6.75
N VAL A 25 0.49 0.86 -7.00
CA VAL A 25 -0.29 1.30 -8.17
C VAL A 25 -1.68 1.72 -7.70
N GLY A 26 -2.16 2.86 -8.15
CA GLY A 26 -3.55 3.32 -8.01
C GLY A 26 -4.06 3.83 -9.36
N TYR A 27 -5.33 3.61 -9.63
CA TYR A 27 -5.99 4.00 -10.86
C TYR A 27 -7.41 4.46 -10.59
N VAL A 28 -7.82 5.50 -11.30
CA VAL A 28 -9.21 5.95 -11.46
C VAL A 28 -9.39 6.45 -12.88
N GLY A 29 -10.45 6.00 -13.56
CA GLY A 29 -10.71 6.38 -14.94
C GLY A 29 -11.85 5.57 -15.58
N GLU A 30 -11.87 5.46 -16.91
CA GLU A 30 -12.93 4.78 -17.64
C GLU A 30 -12.62 3.29 -17.94
N LYS A 31 -11.35 2.86 -17.78
CA LYS A 31 -10.93 1.47 -18.05
C LYS A 31 -11.22 0.55 -16.87
N GLN A 32 -11.13 -0.76 -17.12
CA GLN A 32 -11.17 -1.76 -16.07
C GLN A 32 -9.96 -1.60 -15.12
N ALA A 33 -10.22 -1.14 -13.89
CA ALA A 33 -9.17 -0.80 -12.94
C ALA A 33 -8.27 -1.99 -12.61
N LEU A 34 -8.86 -3.21 -12.49
CA LEU A 34 -8.09 -4.42 -12.19
C LEU A 34 -7.01 -4.68 -13.23
N GLU A 35 -7.33 -4.55 -14.53
CA GLU A 35 -6.37 -4.78 -15.61
C GLU A 35 -5.22 -3.78 -15.58
N VAL A 36 -5.55 -2.49 -15.40
CA VAL A 36 -4.55 -1.41 -15.31
C VAL A 36 -3.64 -1.59 -14.10
N VAL A 37 -4.22 -1.89 -12.93
CA VAL A 37 -3.49 -2.07 -11.69
C VAL A 37 -2.56 -3.28 -11.76
N VAL A 38 -3.05 -4.45 -12.22
CA VAL A 38 -2.24 -5.68 -12.33
C VAL A 38 -1.11 -5.49 -13.35
N GLU A 39 -1.37 -4.84 -14.49
CA GLU A 39 -0.32 -4.52 -15.46
C GLU A 39 0.74 -3.59 -14.86
N GLY A 40 0.32 -2.57 -14.12
CA GLY A 40 1.24 -1.69 -13.40
C GLY A 40 2.10 -2.44 -12.38
N LEU A 41 1.51 -3.36 -11.59
CA LEU A 41 2.26 -4.20 -10.66
C LEU A 41 3.25 -5.11 -11.38
N ARG A 42 2.88 -5.70 -12.52
CA ARG A 42 3.77 -6.54 -13.34
C ARG A 42 5.01 -5.76 -13.79
N ARG A 43 4.85 -4.49 -14.15
CA ARG A 43 5.96 -3.61 -14.52
C ARG A 43 6.88 -3.26 -13.35
N LEU A 44 6.41 -3.43 -12.10
CA LEU A 44 7.19 -3.18 -10.88
C LEU A 44 7.84 -4.45 -10.30
N GLU A 45 7.65 -5.63 -10.91
CA GLU A 45 8.20 -6.92 -10.42
C GLU A 45 9.72 -6.94 -10.28
N TYR A 46 10.45 -6.13 -11.07
CA TYR A 46 11.92 -6.02 -11.01
C TYR A 46 12.45 -5.58 -9.64
N ARG A 47 11.59 -4.99 -8.80
CA ARG A 47 11.93 -4.54 -7.44
C ARG A 47 12.04 -5.66 -6.43
N GLY A 48 11.52 -6.87 -6.76
CA GLY A 48 11.37 -7.98 -5.82
C GLY A 48 10.20 -7.75 -4.85
N TYR A 49 9.56 -8.84 -4.45
CA TYR A 49 8.43 -8.82 -3.52
C TYR A 49 8.14 -10.25 -3.05
N ASP A 50 7.33 -10.38 -1.98
CA ASP A 50 6.97 -11.66 -1.37
C ASP A 50 5.45 -11.89 -1.24
N SER A 51 4.66 -10.87 -1.57
CA SER A 51 3.20 -10.96 -1.64
C SER A 51 2.65 -9.86 -2.54
N ALA A 52 1.47 -10.08 -3.10
CA ALA A 52 0.77 -9.12 -3.94
C ALA A 52 -0.73 -9.09 -3.61
N GLY A 53 -1.38 -7.97 -3.90
CA GLY A 53 -2.82 -7.87 -3.78
C GLY A 53 -3.37 -6.60 -4.40
N VAL A 54 -4.68 -6.63 -4.60
CA VAL A 54 -5.47 -5.58 -5.24
C VAL A 54 -6.75 -5.33 -4.45
N ALA A 55 -7.25 -4.11 -4.50
CA ALA A 55 -8.60 -3.74 -4.12
C ALA A 55 -9.24 -2.93 -5.22
N VAL A 56 -10.53 -3.18 -5.47
CA VAL A 56 -11.37 -2.37 -6.36
C VAL A 56 -12.58 -1.86 -5.60
N VAL A 57 -13.14 -0.73 -6.03
CA VAL A 57 -14.36 -0.15 -5.45
C VAL A 57 -15.50 -0.38 -6.43
N THR A 58 -16.54 -1.07 -5.95
CA THR A 58 -17.71 -1.46 -6.73
C THR A 58 -18.97 -0.86 -6.09
N GLY A 59 -19.27 0.40 -6.42
CA GLY A 59 -20.40 1.10 -5.82
C GLY A 59 -20.21 1.31 -4.31
N ASP A 60 -20.93 0.55 -3.50
CA ASP A 60 -21.02 0.69 -2.04
C ASP A 60 -20.09 -0.24 -1.25
N HIS A 61 -19.25 -1.03 -1.92
CA HIS A 61 -18.34 -1.95 -1.23
C HIS A 61 -16.97 -2.07 -1.88
N LEU A 62 -16.04 -2.65 -1.13
CA LEU A 62 -14.68 -2.97 -1.55
C LEU A 62 -14.56 -4.48 -1.80
N GLU A 63 -13.96 -4.83 -2.93
CA GLU A 63 -13.51 -6.20 -3.16
C GLU A 63 -11.99 -6.27 -3.12
N VAL A 64 -11.46 -7.26 -2.37
CA VAL A 64 -10.02 -7.43 -2.17
C VAL A 64 -9.61 -8.85 -2.48
N ARG A 65 -8.52 -9.01 -3.26
CA ARG A 65 -7.82 -10.27 -3.41
C ARG A 65 -6.34 -10.04 -3.15
N LYS A 66 -5.75 -10.89 -2.32
CA LYS A 66 -4.33 -10.81 -1.96
C LYS A 66 -3.74 -12.19 -1.73
N LYS A 67 -2.47 -12.36 -2.10
CA LYS A 67 -1.80 -13.66 -2.05
C LYS A 67 -0.32 -13.53 -1.73
N ALA A 68 0.17 -14.39 -0.85
CA ALA A 68 1.59 -14.57 -0.62
C ALA A 68 2.27 -15.17 -1.85
N GLY A 69 3.52 -14.77 -2.09
CA GLY A 69 4.35 -15.24 -3.19
C GLY A 69 4.35 -14.30 -4.40
N LYS A 70 4.53 -14.88 -5.58
CA LYS A 70 4.65 -14.12 -6.83
C LYS A 70 3.31 -13.61 -7.35
N LEU A 71 3.34 -12.58 -8.20
CA LEU A 71 2.16 -11.98 -8.81
C LEU A 71 1.29 -13.02 -9.52
N VAL A 72 1.90 -14.02 -10.13
CA VAL A 72 1.18 -15.15 -10.75
C VAL A 72 0.26 -15.91 -9.78
N ASN A 73 0.57 -15.92 -8.47
CA ASN A 73 -0.31 -16.53 -7.46
C ASN A 73 -1.57 -15.69 -7.26
N LEU A 74 -1.43 -14.36 -7.26
CA LEU A 74 -2.58 -13.44 -7.25
C LEU A 74 -3.40 -13.56 -8.53
N GLU A 75 -2.75 -13.62 -9.71
CA GLU A 75 -3.42 -13.80 -11.00
C GLU A 75 -4.20 -15.13 -11.06
N THR A 76 -3.63 -16.20 -10.50
CA THR A 76 -4.31 -17.50 -10.39
C THR A 76 -5.55 -17.40 -9.49
N LEU A 77 -5.43 -16.70 -8.35
CA LEU A 77 -6.56 -16.44 -7.46
C LEU A 77 -7.66 -15.64 -8.17
N LEU A 78 -7.30 -14.54 -8.86
CA LEU A 78 -8.23 -13.72 -9.63
C LEU A 78 -8.94 -14.49 -10.75
N GLY A 79 -8.27 -15.50 -11.35
CA GLY A 79 -8.87 -16.39 -12.34
C GLY A 79 -9.91 -17.35 -11.76
N SER A 80 -9.77 -17.76 -10.49
CA SER A 80 -10.69 -18.69 -9.80
C SER A 80 -11.75 -17.98 -8.93
N ASP A 81 -11.44 -16.78 -8.49
CA ASP A 81 -12.29 -15.94 -7.63
C ASP A 81 -12.18 -14.48 -8.13
N PRO A 82 -12.86 -14.17 -9.27
CA PRO A 82 -12.76 -12.88 -9.92
C PRO A 82 -13.37 -11.76 -9.08
N LEU A 83 -12.86 -10.55 -9.32
CA LEU A 83 -13.46 -9.31 -8.80
C LEU A 83 -14.52 -8.79 -9.78
N GLU A 84 -15.49 -8.04 -9.28
CA GLU A 84 -16.44 -7.32 -10.12
C GLU A 84 -15.73 -6.25 -10.96
N ALA A 85 -16.40 -5.87 -12.05
CA ALA A 85 -15.92 -4.81 -12.92
C ALA A 85 -15.95 -3.44 -12.19
N ALA A 86 -14.83 -2.75 -12.15
CA ALA A 86 -14.68 -1.47 -11.48
C ALA A 86 -13.76 -0.53 -12.26
N THR A 87 -13.99 0.77 -12.12
CA THR A 87 -13.23 1.84 -12.77
C THR A 87 -12.19 2.48 -11.84
N MET A 88 -12.18 2.09 -10.56
CA MET A 88 -11.20 2.53 -9.58
C MET A 88 -10.63 1.36 -8.80
N GLY A 89 -9.31 1.39 -8.55
CA GLY A 89 -8.64 0.36 -7.76
C GLY A 89 -7.23 0.72 -7.36
N ILE A 90 -6.73 -0.02 -6.38
CA ILE A 90 -5.36 0.06 -5.88
C ILE A 90 -4.72 -1.32 -5.85
N GLY A 91 -3.41 -1.37 -6.01
CA GLY A 91 -2.66 -2.62 -5.96
C GLY A 91 -1.27 -2.45 -5.37
N HIS A 92 -0.75 -3.53 -4.84
CA HIS A 92 0.50 -3.55 -4.12
C HIS A 92 1.29 -4.83 -4.33
N THR A 93 2.60 -4.69 -4.48
CA THR A 93 3.57 -5.78 -4.30
C THR A 93 4.41 -5.48 -3.07
N ARG A 94 4.33 -6.34 -2.06
CA ARG A 94 4.96 -6.15 -0.75
C ARG A 94 6.29 -6.89 -0.65
N TRP A 95 7.28 -6.22 -0.07
CA TRP A 95 8.44 -6.84 0.52
C TRP A 95 8.33 -6.73 2.05
N ALA A 96 8.30 -7.87 2.76
CA ALA A 96 8.02 -7.91 4.19
C ALA A 96 9.03 -7.11 5.01
N THR A 97 8.54 -6.18 5.81
CA THR A 97 9.28 -5.43 6.83
C THR A 97 8.80 -5.79 8.23
N HIS A 98 7.47 -5.88 8.41
CA HIS A 98 6.79 -6.31 9.63
C HIS A 98 5.86 -7.48 9.32
N GLY A 99 5.97 -8.56 10.08
CA GLY A 99 5.25 -9.80 9.82
C GLY A 99 5.76 -10.60 8.62
N GLY A 100 5.58 -11.92 8.63
CA GLY A 100 6.00 -12.83 7.56
C GLY A 100 5.22 -12.65 6.26
N PRO A 101 5.66 -13.32 5.16
CA PRO A 101 4.95 -13.31 3.87
C PRO A 101 3.74 -14.26 3.92
N THR A 102 2.63 -13.79 4.48
CA THR A 102 1.36 -14.51 4.57
C THR A 102 0.27 -13.75 3.82
N ASP A 103 -0.84 -14.42 3.48
CA ASP A 103 -2.00 -13.78 2.87
C ASP A 103 -2.57 -12.69 3.79
N ALA A 104 -2.58 -12.89 5.11
CA ALA A 104 -3.05 -11.91 6.08
C ALA A 104 -2.21 -10.62 6.08
N ASN A 105 -0.88 -10.76 5.98
CA ASN A 105 0.06 -9.66 5.97
C ASN A 105 0.25 -8.99 4.60
N ALA A 106 -0.29 -9.58 3.52
CA ALA A 106 -0.29 -8.95 2.20
C ALA A 106 -1.20 -7.71 2.19
N HIS A 107 -0.84 -6.71 1.37
CA HIS A 107 -1.67 -5.53 1.13
C HIS A 107 -2.65 -5.80 -0.04
N PRO A 108 -3.77 -5.09 -0.09
CA PRO A 108 -4.29 -4.05 0.80
C PRO A 108 -4.73 -4.56 2.17
N HIS A 109 -4.66 -3.67 3.18
CA HIS A 109 -5.35 -3.86 4.45
C HIS A 109 -6.67 -3.12 4.45
N VAL A 110 -7.67 -3.72 5.10
CA VAL A 110 -9.05 -3.19 5.12
C VAL A 110 -9.45 -2.91 6.56
N SER A 111 -10.19 -1.85 6.79
CA SER A 111 -10.80 -1.56 8.09
C SER A 111 -11.80 -2.63 8.50
N GLU A 112 -12.08 -2.76 9.82
CA GLU A 112 -12.99 -3.78 10.37
C GLU A 112 -14.40 -3.70 9.77
N ASP A 113 -14.87 -2.49 9.45
CA ASP A 113 -16.17 -2.25 8.81
C ASP A 113 -16.17 -2.53 7.30
N GLY A 114 -15.03 -2.91 6.72
CA GLY A 114 -14.88 -3.22 5.30
C GLY A 114 -14.89 -2.02 4.36
N ARG A 115 -14.90 -0.77 4.88
CA ARG A 115 -15.13 0.42 4.06
C ARG A 115 -13.88 1.11 3.54
N VAL A 116 -12.75 0.97 4.21
CA VAL A 116 -11.48 1.64 3.84
C VAL A 116 -10.44 0.60 3.50
N ALA A 117 -9.84 0.69 2.32
CA ALA A 117 -8.67 -0.12 1.94
C ALA A 117 -7.42 0.76 1.80
N VAL A 118 -6.29 0.26 2.32
CA VAL A 118 -5.00 0.97 2.34
C VAL A 118 -3.87 0.09 1.84
N ILE A 119 -3.01 0.66 1.02
CA ILE A 119 -1.70 0.11 0.67
C ILE A 119 -0.59 1.07 1.13
N HIS A 120 0.60 0.53 1.44
CA HIS A 120 1.67 1.28 2.07
C HIS A 120 3.05 0.82 1.62
N ASN A 121 3.92 1.79 1.34
CA ASN A 121 5.37 1.62 1.23
C ASN A 121 6.05 2.40 2.34
N GLY A 122 6.93 1.78 3.09
CA GLY A 122 7.70 2.43 4.14
C GLY A 122 7.58 1.74 5.49
N ILE A 123 7.73 2.52 6.56
CA ILE A 123 7.64 2.04 7.94
C ILE A 123 6.94 3.13 8.78
N ILE A 124 5.92 2.72 9.54
CA ILE A 124 5.28 3.53 10.56
C ILE A 124 5.91 3.18 11.89
N GLU A 125 6.79 4.06 12.38
CA GLU A 125 7.67 3.77 13.52
C GLU A 125 6.90 3.65 14.83
N ASN A 126 5.84 4.44 15.01
CA ASN A 126 5.00 4.43 16.21
C ASN A 126 3.79 3.47 16.11
N PHE A 127 3.82 2.48 15.17
CA PHE A 127 2.67 1.59 14.93
C PHE A 127 2.26 0.77 16.16
N ALA A 128 3.21 0.42 17.05
CA ALA A 128 2.92 -0.37 18.25
C ALA A 128 2.00 0.41 19.21
N GLU A 129 2.27 1.69 19.45
CA GLU A 129 1.44 2.56 20.28
C GLU A 129 0.04 2.75 19.70
N LEU A 130 -0.04 2.96 18.37
CA LEU A 130 -1.30 3.11 17.66
C LEU A 130 -2.11 1.80 17.65
N ARG A 131 -1.44 0.65 17.58
CA ARG A 131 -2.04 -0.67 17.67
C ARG A 131 -2.67 -0.89 19.06
N ASP A 132 -1.95 -0.54 20.12
CA ASP A 132 -2.44 -0.65 21.50
C ASP A 132 -3.65 0.27 21.73
N GLU A 133 -3.65 1.49 21.20
CA GLU A 133 -4.79 2.42 21.25
C GLU A 133 -6.03 1.84 20.53
N LEU A 134 -5.86 1.30 19.33
CA LEU A 134 -6.95 0.66 18.57
C LEU A 134 -7.49 -0.56 19.31
N ALA A 135 -6.63 -1.42 19.86
CA ALA A 135 -7.04 -2.57 20.65
C ALA A 135 -7.82 -2.15 21.90
N ALA A 136 -7.39 -1.09 22.60
CA ALA A 136 -8.10 -0.52 23.75
C ALA A 136 -9.49 0.04 23.38
N SER A 137 -9.68 0.46 22.12
CA SER A 137 -10.99 0.89 21.60
C SER A 137 -11.86 -0.26 21.08
N GLY A 138 -11.38 -1.51 21.18
CA GLY A 138 -12.10 -2.71 20.80
C GLY A 138 -11.86 -3.20 19.38
N VAL A 139 -10.94 -2.56 18.60
CA VAL A 139 -10.58 -2.99 17.24
C VAL A 139 -9.77 -4.28 17.29
N VAL A 140 -10.16 -5.26 16.50
CA VAL A 140 -9.44 -6.53 16.33
C VAL A 140 -8.56 -6.45 15.10
N LEU A 141 -7.24 -6.50 15.31
CA LEU A 141 -6.27 -6.50 14.22
C LEU A 141 -5.98 -7.93 13.76
N SER A 142 -6.02 -8.16 12.45
CA SER A 142 -5.92 -9.46 11.80
C SER A 142 -4.51 -9.77 11.28
N SER A 143 -3.65 -8.75 11.17
CA SER A 143 -2.29 -8.89 10.65
C SER A 143 -1.24 -8.42 11.66
N GLU A 144 0.02 -8.69 11.30
CA GLU A 144 1.20 -8.24 12.06
C GLU A 144 1.81 -6.95 11.49
N THR A 145 1.18 -6.35 10.48
CA THR A 145 1.74 -5.21 9.75
C THR A 145 1.47 -3.89 10.46
N ASP A 146 2.33 -2.92 10.21
CA ASP A 146 2.14 -1.52 10.59
C ASP A 146 1.05 -0.83 9.75
N THR A 147 0.74 -1.36 8.58
CA THR A 147 -0.21 -0.77 7.63
C THR A 147 -1.67 -0.95 8.05
N GLU A 148 -2.04 -2.07 8.65
CA GLU A 148 -3.42 -2.33 9.09
C GLU A 148 -3.91 -1.28 10.08
N VAL A 149 -3.00 -0.79 10.94
CA VAL A 149 -3.30 0.31 11.87
C VAL A 149 -3.82 1.54 11.15
N VAL A 150 -3.27 1.87 9.97
CA VAL A 150 -3.70 3.04 9.18
C VAL A 150 -5.11 2.87 8.63
N ALA A 151 -5.49 1.67 8.18
CA ALA A 151 -6.84 1.42 7.68
C ALA A 151 -7.90 1.69 8.77
N HIS A 152 -7.64 1.23 9.99
CA HIS A 152 -8.54 1.47 11.13
C HIS A 152 -8.56 2.92 11.57
N LEU A 153 -7.41 3.61 11.58
CA LEU A 153 -7.35 5.04 11.90
C LEU A 153 -8.13 5.89 10.90
N LEU A 154 -8.00 5.60 9.60
CA LEU A 154 -8.77 6.29 8.56
C LEU A 154 -10.27 6.07 8.72
N ALA A 155 -10.71 4.82 8.95
CA ALA A 155 -12.10 4.50 9.20
C ALA A 155 -12.66 5.24 10.43
N ALA A 156 -11.87 5.40 11.50
CA ALA A 156 -12.26 6.14 12.68
C ALA A 156 -12.33 7.66 12.46
N GLU A 157 -11.49 8.21 11.57
CA GLU A 157 -11.52 9.66 11.22
C GLU A 157 -12.59 10.01 10.18
N LEU A 158 -12.97 9.09 9.31
CA LEU A 158 -13.88 9.34 8.19
C LEU A 158 -15.22 9.96 8.61
N PRO A 159 -15.93 9.46 9.65
CA PRO A 159 -17.16 10.09 10.13
C PRO A 159 -16.95 11.49 10.73
N ARG A 160 -15.74 11.79 11.24
CA ARG A 160 -15.37 13.09 11.80
C ARG A 160 -15.01 14.12 10.73
N CYS A 161 -14.98 13.70 9.48
CA CYS A 161 -14.63 14.48 8.31
C CYS A 161 -15.77 14.49 7.27
N ASP A 162 -17.01 14.19 7.70
CA ASP A 162 -18.19 14.13 6.82
C ASP A 162 -17.97 13.22 5.58
N GLY A 163 -17.16 12.16 5.71
CA GLY A 163 -16.80 11.25 4.64
C GLY A 163 -15.64 11.71 3.75
N ASP A 164 -15.03 12.88 3.98
CA ASP A 164 -13.86 13.35 3.21
C ASP A 164 -12.62 12.51 3.55
N LEU A 165 -12.31 11.53 2.68
CA LEU A 165 -11.14 10.66 2.82
C LEU A 165 -9.82 11.44 2.79
N ALA A 166 -9.74 12.55 2.05
CA ALA A 166 -8.53 13.36 1.98
C ALA A 166 -8.27 14.09 3.31
N GLU A 167 -9.31 14.61 3.96
CA GLU A 167 -9.16 15.20 5.31
C GLU A 167 -8.89 14.13 6.36
N ALA A 168 -9.55 12.97 6.29
CA ALA A 168 -9.26 11.82 7.16
C ALA A 168 -7.79 11.38 7.02
N MET A 169 -7.26 11.31 5.79
CA MET A 169 -5.84 11.03 5.52
C MET A 169 -4.92 12.09 6.14
N ARG A 170 -5.22 13.38 5.99
CA ARG A 170 -4.43 14.47 6.58
C ARG A 170 -4.37 14.37 8.11
N ARG A 171 -5.49 14.08 8.77
CA ARG A 171 -5.56 13.91 10.24
C ARG A 171 -4.80 12.67 10.68
N THR A 172 -4.99 11.55 10.01
CA THR A 172 -4.25 10.31 10.28
C THR A 172 -2.74 10.53 10.14
N CYS A 173 -2.28 11.14 9.04
CA CYS A 173 -0.85 11.38 8.81
C CYS A 173 -0.17 12.26 9.87
N ARG A 174 -0.90 13.11 10.59
CA ARG A 174 -0.35 13.90 11.71
C ARG A 174 -0.01 13.06 12.93
N ARG A 175 -0.61 11.87 13.02
CA ARG A 175 -0.42 10.90 14.11
C ARG A 175 0.68 9.89 13.82
N LEU A 176 1.08 9.76 12.55
CA LEU A 176 2.07 8.77 12.14
C LEU A 176 3.49 9.33 12.23
N ASP A 177 4.43 8.52 12.75
CA ASP A 177 5.85 8.76 12.68
C ASP A 177 6.51 7.83 11.66
N GLY A 178 7.63 8.27 11.05
CA GLY A 178 8.38 7.48 10.08
C GLY A 178 8.33 8.00 8.66
N ALA A 179 8.77 7.17 7.72
CA ALA A 179 8.79 7.43 6.28
C ALA A 179 7.80 6.51 5.57
N PHE A 180 6.85 7.07 4.83
CA PHE A 180 5.77 6.32 4.24
C PHE A 180 5.24 6.92 2.94
N THR A 181 4.67 6.07 2.10
CA THR A 181 3.71 6.39 1.05
C THR A 181 2.46 5.56 1.29
N LEU A 182 1.34 6.22 1.50
CA LEU A 182 0.03 5.63 1.73
C LEU A 182 -0.85 5.93 0.53
N VAL A 183 -1.63 4.95 0.10
CA VAL A 183 -2.73 5.14 -0.86
C VAL A 183 -3.96 4.46 -0.28
N ALA A 184 -5.09 5.14 -0.30
CA ALA A 184 -6.34 4.67 0.26
C ALA A 184 -7.51 4.92 -0.70
N VAL A 185 -8.50 4.04 -0.62
CA VAL A 185 -9.81 4.14 -1.25
C VAL A 185 -10.87 3.84 -0.21
N VAL A 186 -12.07 4.34 -0.45
CA VAL A 186 -13.24 4.12 0.42
C VAL A 186 -14.42 3.61 -0.39
N ALA A 187 -15.19 2.69 0.16
CA ALA A 187 -16.48 2.30 -0.38
C ALA A 187 -17.40 3.54 -0.47
N ASP A 188 -18.32 3.53 -1.39
CA ASP A 188 -19.24 4.64 -1.74
C ASP A 188 -18.62 5.83 -2.49
N ASP A 189 -17.30 5.83 -2.75
CA ASP A 189 -16.65 6.86 -3.57
C ASP A 189 -15.81 6.19 -4.66
N VAL A 190 -16.32 6.16 -5.87
CA VAL A 190 -15.69 5.50 -7.03
C VAL A 190 -14.82 6.44 -7.87
N ASP A 191 -14.70 7.70 -7.47
CA ASP A 191 -14.03 8.75 -8.24
C ASP A 191 -12.75 9.27 -7.55
N VAL A 192 -12.50 8.89 -6.29
CA VAL A 192 -11.42 9.47 -5.48
C VAL A 192 -10.47 8.43 -4.93
N VAL A 193 -9.23 8.46 -5.42
CA VAL A 193 -8.09 7.77 -4.78
C VAL A 193 -7.27 8.80 -4.02
N VAL A 194 -7.09 8.58 -2.72
CA VAL A 194 -6.32 9.50 -1.86
C VAL A 194 -4.94 8.95 -1.59
N ALA A 195 -3.93 9.81 -1.66
CA ALA A 195 -2.57 9.42 -1.32
C ALA A 195 -1.87 10.47 -0.46
N ALA A 196 -0.95 10.01 0.37
CA ALA A 196 -0.06 10.85 1.17
C ALA A 196 1.35 10.25 1.18
N ARG A 197 2.38 11.11 1.25
CA ARG A 197 3.75 10.65 1.38
C ARG A 197 4.57 11.49 2.36
N ARG A 198 5.51 10.83 3.03
CA ARG A 198 6.56 11.46 3.84
C ARG A 198 7.87 10.70 3.58
N ASN A 199 8.85 11.35 2.96
CA ASN A 199 10.19 10.79 2.67
C ASN A 199 10.20 9.47 1.89
N SER A 200 9.15 9.19 1.10
CA SER A 200 9.00 7.98 0.28
C SER A 200 8.48 8.36 -1.11
N PRO A 201 8.86 7.65 -2.20
CA PRO A 201 8.49 8.05 -3.56
C PRO A 201 7.00 7.82 -3.85
N LEU A 202 6.40 8.79 -4.54
CA LEU A 202 5.08 8.71 -5.15
C LEU A 202 5.06 9.60 -6.38
N VAL A 203 4.54 9.09 -7.48
CA VAL A 203 4.32 9.83 -8.73
C VAL A 203 2.84 9.79 -9.10
N VAL A 204 2.37 10.88 -9.71
CA VAL A 204 1.02 11.02 -10.24
C VAL A 204 1.12 11.11 -11.76
N GLY A 205 0.38 10.28 -12.48
CA GLY A 205 0.20 10.34 -13.91
C GLY A 205 -1.17 10.95 -14.23
N LEU A 206 -1.19 11.92 -15.13
CA LEU A 206 -2.41 12.55 -15.61
C LEU A 206 -2.66 12.09 -17.04
N GLY A 207 -3.79 11.43 -17.29
CA GLY A 207 -4.26 11.00 -18.58
C GLY A 207 -5.55 11.73 -19.00
N GLU A 208 -6.06 11.44 -20.20
CA GLU A 208 -7.35 11.94 -20.66
C GLU A 208 -8.48 11.08 -20.07
N GLY A 209 -9.28 11.63 -19.14
CA GLY A 209 -10.35 10.90 -18.46
C GLY A 209 -9.86 9.86 -17.45
N GLU A 210 -8.58 9.84 -17.14
CA GLU A 210 -8.00 8.88 -16.20
C GLU A 210 -6.79 9.45 -15.46
N ASN A 211 -6.55 8.96 -14.24
CA ASN A 211 -5.41 9.34 -13.42
C ASN A 211 -4.77 8.11 -12.77
N PHE A 212 -3.47 8.22 -12.53
CA PHE A 212 -2.63 7.15 -12.00
C PHE A 212 -1.84 7.63 -10.77
N LEU A 213 -1.65 6.72 -9.83
CA LEU A 213 -0.71 6.88 -8.73
C LEU A 213 0.25 5.70 -8.73
N ALA A 214 1.55 5.92 -8.56
CA ALA A 214 2.49 4.81 -8.43
C ALA A 214 3.73 5.19 -7.62
N SER A 215 4.41 4.18 -7.09
CA SER A 215 5.72 4.34 -6.47
C SER A 215 6.85 4.56 -7.51
N ASP A 216 6.57 4.33 -8.80
CA ASP A 216 7.48 4.55 -9.92
C ASP A 216 6.69 4.80 -11.20
N VAL A 217 7.19 5.70 -12.06
CA VAL A 217 6.59 6.03 -13.36
C VAL A 217 6.50 4.83 -14.30
N ALA A 218 7.37 3.83 -14.14
CA ALA A 218 7.36 2.61 -14.93
C ALA A 218 6.00 1.89 -14.90
N ALA A 219 5.23 2.04 -13.82
CA ALA A 219 3.93 1.40 -13.67
C ALA A 219 2.91 1.83 -14.73
N PHE A 220 2.95 3.09 -15.17
CA PHE A 220 1.93 3.66 -16.05
C PHE A 220 2.47 4.44 -17.26
N VAL A 221 3.77 4.49 -17.49
CA VAL A 221 4.39 5.26 -18.58
C VAL A 221 3.84 4.93 -19.98
N ALA A 222 3.20 3.78 -20.16
CA ALA A 222 2.56 3.41 -21.42
C ALA A 222 1.13 3.96 -21.57
N HIS A 223 0.58 4.58 -20.53
CA HIS A 223 -0.79 5.11 -20.50
C HIS A 223 -0.85 6.64 -20.49
N THR A 224 0.30 7.33 -20.33
CA THR A 224 0.40 8.80 -20.24
C THR A 224 1.30 9.38 -21.30
#